data_6018ebd975fccb16957d1b687bdadd08
#
_entry.id   6018ebd975fccb16957d1b687bdadd08
#
_cell.length_a   1.000
_cell.length_b   1.000
_cell.length_c   1.000
_cell.angle_alpha   90.00
_cell.angle_beta   90.00
_cell.angle_gamma   90.00
#
_symmetry.space_group_name_H-M   'P 1'
#
loop_
_entity.id
_entity.type
_entity.pdbx_description
1 polymer ?
#
loop_
_entity_poly.entity_id
_entity_poly.type
_entity_poly.pdbx_seq_one_letter_code
_entity_poly.pdbx_strand_id
1 'polypeptide(L)'
;TAIRMMDNVVDASRFPLPQQQAEAQAKRRIGLGVTGLADALLMLGLRYGSPEAAAQTEGWMKAIARASYLASVDLAREKGAFPLFDAEAYLASGNMMQMDEDVRAAIRTHGIRNALLTSIAPTGTISLYAGNVSSGIEPVFAYAYTRKVLQKDGSRTEEEVVDYAVRLWREMHGDAPLPDYFVNAQTLPPLDHVRMQAAAQKWI
;
A
#
# COMPACT_ATOMS: atom_id res chain seq x y z
N THR A 1 6.19 2.24 -13.48
CA THR A 1 7.57 1.91 -12.99
C THR A 1 7.53 0.81 -11.94
N ALA A 2 6.80 0.96 -10.81
CA ALA A 2 6.82 0.02 -9.69
C ALA A 2 6.47 -1.43 -10.09
N ILE A 3 5.39 -1.63 -10.84
CA ILE A 3 4.96 -2.97 -11.31
C ILE A 3 6.07 -3.64 -12.14
N ARG A 4 6.72 -2.91 -13.06
CA ARG A 4 7.84 -3.44 -13.84
C ARG A 4 9.03 -3.82 -12.96
N MET A 5 9.37 -2.98 -11.98
CA MET A 5 10.46 -3.29 -11.04
C MET A 5 10.16 -4.59 -10.28
N MET A 6 8.95 -4.73 -9.74
CA MET A 6 8.56 -5.92 -8.98
C MET A 6 8.46 -7.18 -9.87
N ASP A 7 7.99 -7.06 -11.12
CA ASP A 7 8.02 -8.17 -12.09
C ASP A 7 9.44 -8.62 -12.38
N ASN A 8 10.38 -7.68 -12.56
CA ASN A 8 11.80 -8.01 -12.75
C ASN A 8 12.41 -8.66 -11.50
N VAL A 9 11.97 -8.30 -10.29
CA VAL A 9 12.43 -8.98 -9.05
C VAL A 9 12.04 -10.45 -9.05
N VAL A 10 10.88 -10.84 -9.60
CA VAL A 10 10.51 -12.26 -9.74
C VAL A 10 11.55 -13.02 -10.56
N ASP A 11 12.06 -12.41 -11.64
CA ASP A 11 13.07 -13.03 -12.50
C ASP A 11 14.47 -13.02 -11.87
N ALA A 12 14.83 -11.96 -11.13
CA ALA A 12 16.12 -11.81 -10.49
C ALA A 12 16.26 -12.59 -9.15
N SER A 13 15.15 -13.05 -8.58
CA SER A 13 15.12 -13.74 -7.30
C SER A 13 15.77 -15.12 -7.39
N ARG A 14 16.53 -15.48 -6.35
CA ARG A 14 17.11 -16.81 -6.16
C ARG A 14 16.27 -17.59 -5.16
N PHE A 15 15.78 -18.74 -5.57
CA PHE A 15 14.94 -19.57 -4.74
C PHE A 15 15.74 -20.77 -4.23
N PRO A 16 15.66 -21.10 -2.92
CA PRO A 16 16.38 -22.24 -2.36
C PRO A 16 15.85 -23.61 -2.86
N LEU A 17 14.57 -23.64 -3.28
CA LEU A 17 13.95 -24.87 -3.78
C LEU A 17 13.40 -24.69 -5.18
N PRO A 18 13.59 -25.66 -6.11
CA PRO A 18 13.05 -25.59 -7.47
C PRO A 18 11.54 -25.42 -7.54
N GLN A 19 10.80 -26.01 -6.59
CA GLN A 19 9.35 -25.88 -6.50
C GLN A 19 8.90 -24.43 -6.23
N GLN A 20 9.65 -23.72 -5.38
CA GLN A 20 9.37 -22.30 -5.10
C GLN A 20 9.61 -21.45 -6.35
N GLN A 21 10.69 -21.71 -7.07
CA GLN A 21 10.98 -21.02 -8.34
C GLN A 21 9.89 -21.29 -9.37
N ALA A 22 9.49 -22.54 -9.55
CA ALA A 22 8.43 -22.91 -10.49
C ALA A 22 7.11 -22.21 -10.18
N GLU A 23 6.71 -22.19 -8.90
CA GLU A 23 5.49 -21.52 -8.43
C GLU A 23 5.55 -19.99 -8.62
N ALA A 24 6.68 -19.37 -8.27
CA ALA A 24 6.87 -17.93 -8.44
C ALA A 24 6.80 -17.52 -9.91
N GLN A 25 7.44 -18.24 -10.79
CA GLN A 25 7.45 -17.98 -12.23
C GLN A 25 6.12 -18.29 -12.91
N ALA A 26 5.41 -19.34 -12.48
CA ALA A 26 4.13 -19.73 -13.05
C ALA A 26 3.02 -18.70 -12.81
N LYS A 27 3.02 -18.00 -11.69
CA LYS A 27 1.96 -17.06 -11.28
C LYS A 27 2.41 -15.61 -11.24
N ARG A 28 3.69 -15.34 -11.09
CA ARG A 28 4.29 -13.99 -11.06
C ARG A 28 3.56 -13.03 -10.12
N ARG A 29 3.21 -13.48 -8.92
CA ARG A 29 2.52 -12.68 -7.91
C ARG A 29 3.44 -11.62 -7.36
N ILE A 30 2.94 -10.39 -7.30
CA ILE A 30 3.59 -9.24 -6.66
C ILE A 30 2.60 -8.57 -5.71
N GLY A 31 3.06 -7.66 -4.88
CA GLY A 31 2.21 -6.95 -3.92
C GLY A 31 2.64 -5.50 -3.77
N LEU A 32 2.11 -4.62 -4.61
CA LEU A 32 2.26 -3.17 -4.46
C LEU A 32 1.33 -2.67 -3.38
N GLY A 33 1.86 -1.97 -2.39
CA GLY A 33 1.09 -1.35 -1.31
C GLY A 33 1.49 0.10 -1.09
N VAL A 34 0.89 0.70 -0.10
CA VAL A 34 1.10 2.09 0.30
C VAL A 34 1.63 2.17 1.72
N THR A 35 2.25 3.30 2.06
CA THR A 35 2.56 3.74 3.41
C THR A 35 2.21 5.22 3.51
N GLY A 36 1.95 5.73 4.72
CA GLY A 36 1.63 7.15 4.93
C GLY A 36 0.19 7.56 4.60
N LEU A 37 -0.76 6.61 4.54
CA LEU A 37 -2.15 6.94 4.24
C LEU A 37 -2.75 7.92 5.25
N ALA A 38 -2.54 7.68 6.56
CA ALA A 38 -3.10 8.55 7.59
C ALA A 38 -2.49 9.95 7.53
N ASP A 39 -1.18 10.08 7.31
CA ASP A 39 -0.54 11.39 7.13
C ASP A 39 -1.11 12.14 5.93
N ALA A 40 -1.30 11.46 4.81
CA ALA A 40 -1.88 12.06 3.63
C ALA A 40 -3.30 12.60 3.89
N LEU A 41 -4.11 11.88 4.68
CA LEU A 41 -5.43 12.33 5.11
C LEU A 41 -5.33 13.56 6.03
N LEU A 42 -4.42 13.54 7.00
CA LEU A 42 -4.18 14.68 7.89
C LEU A 42 -3.74 15.93 7.12
N MET A 43 -2.86 15.77 6.14
CA MET A 43 -2.42 16.88 5.27
C MET A 43 -3.56 17.46 4.42
N LEU A 44 -4.61 16.68 4.14
CA LEU A 44 -5.83 17.15 3.48
C LEU A 44 -6.88 17.68 4.46
N GLY A 45 -6.63 17.68 5.75
CA GLY A 45 -7.60 18.06 6.78
C GLY A 45 -8.71 17.05 7.00
N LEU A 46 -8.49 15.78 6.62
CA LEU A 46 -9.46 14.70 6.75
C LEU A 46 -9.18 13.86 8.00
N ARG A 47 -10.19 13.75 8.88
CA ARG A 47 -10.08 12.92 10.08
C ARG A 47 -10.09 11.43 9.66
N TYR A 48 -9.04 10.69 10.02
CA TYR A 48 -9.00 9.24 9.81
C TYR A 48 -10.23 8.55 10.39
N GLY A 49 -10.86 7.68 9.60
CA GLY A 49 -12.08 6.96 9.99
C GLY A 49 -13.39 7.71 9.71
N SER A 50 -13.35 8.97 9.28
CA SER A 50 -14.55 9.67 8.80
C SER A 50 -15.06 9.11 7.48
N PRO A 51 -16.34 9.30 7.13
CA PRO A 51 -16.88 8.91 5.82
C PRO A 51 -16.09 9.53 4.66
N GLU A 52 -15.67 10.78 4.79
CA GLU A 52 -14.90 11.52 3.77
C GLU A 52 -13.50 10.91 3.61
N ALA A 53 -12.82 10.58 4.72
CA ALA A 53 -11.53 9.90 4.70
C ALA A 53 -11.63 8.51 4.05
N ALA A 54 -12.68 7.76 4.36
CA ALA A 54 -12.94 6.46 3.74
C ALA A 54 -13.18 6.57 2.22
N ALA A 55 -14.00 7.53 1.79
CA ALA A 55 -14.25 7.79 0.38
C ALA A 55 -12.97 8.22 -0.38
N GLN A 56 -12.17 9.09 0.24
CA GLN A 56 -10.89 9.51 -0.33
C GLN A 56 -9.91 8.34 -0.47
N THR A 57 -9.82 7.49 0.57
CA THR A 57 -9.01 6.27 0.56
C THR A 57 -9.45 5.31 -0.54
N GLU A 58 -10.75 5.05 -0.66
CA GLU A 58 -11.30 4.22 -1.73
C GLU A 58 -10.92 4.75 -3.12
N GLY A 59 -11.05 6.07 -3.33
CA GLY A 59 -10.66 6.72 -4.58
C GLY A 59 -9.18 6.55 -4.92
N TRP A 60 -8.29 6.72 -3.96
CA TRP A 60 -6.85 6.53 -4.15
C TRP A 60 -6.50 5.06 -4.43
N MET A 61 -7.07 4.14 -3.66
CA MET A 61 -6.82 2.70 -3.85
C MET A 61 -7.34 2.21 -5.20
N LYS A 62 -8.51 2.70 -5.64
CA LYS A 62 -9.04 2.45 -7.00
C LYS A 62 -8.06 2.91 -8.07
N ALA A 63 -7.57 4.13 -7.97
CA ALA A 63 -6.64 4.70 -8.95
C ALA A 63 -5.33 3.89 -9.01
N ILE A 64 -4.77 3.49 -7.86
CA ILE A 64 -3.56 2.67 -7.77
C ILE A 64 -3.80 1.27 -8.36
N ALA A 65 -4.89 0.61 -7.99
CA ALA A 65 -5.25 -0.70 -8.52
C ALA A 65 -5.37 -0.64 -10.04
N ARG A 66 -6.19 0.27 -10.56
CA ARG A 66 -6.40 0.47 -12.00
C ARG A 66 -5.08 0.67 -12.75
N ALA A 67 -4.23 1.59 -12.27
CA ALA A 67 -2.92 1.85 -12.88
C ALA A 67 -2.00 0.63 -12.82
N SER A 68 -2.06 -0.16 -11.75
CA SER A 68 -1.28 -1.38 -11.58
C SER A 68 -1.70 -2.46 -12.58
N TYR A 69 -3.01 -2.67 -12.75
CA TYR A 69 -3.54 -3.65 -13.70
C TYR A 69 -3.18 -3.28 -15.14
N LEU A 70 -3.37 -2.04 -15.56
CA LEU A 70 -2.99 -1.58 -16.90
C LEU A 70 -1.48 -1.70 -17.14
N ALA A 71 -0.65 -1.36 -16.15
CA ALA A 71 0.81 -1.54 -16.27
C ALA A 71 1.21 -3.02 -16.42
N SER A 72 0.50 -3.94 -15.76
CA SER A 72 0.74 -5.38 -15.91
C SER A 72 0.23 -5.92 -17.25
N VAL A 73 -0.82 -5.35 -17.83
CA VAL A 73 -1.26 -5.62 -19.21
C VAL A 73 -0.20 -5.16 -20.22
N ASP A 74 0.39 -3.97 -20.03
CA ASP A 74 1.46 -3.49 -20.90
C ASP A 74 2.69 -4.40 -20.82
N LEU A 75 3.02 -4.92 -19.63
CA LEU A 75 4.06 -5.92 -19.47
C LEU A 75 3.71 -7.26 -20.15
N ALA A 76 2.44 -7.65 -20.15
CA ALA A 76 2.01 -8.85 -20.87
C ALA A 76 2.16 -8.69 -22.38
N ARG A 77 1.92 -7.50 -22.94
CA ARG A 77 2.20 -7.21 -24.36
C ARG A 77 3.68 -7.35 -24.71
N GLU A 78 4.56 -6.96 -23.79
CA GLU A 78 6.01 -7.01 -24.01
C GLU A 78 6.63 -8.39 -23.77
N LYS A 79 6.18 -9.09 -22.72
CA LYS A 79 6.84 -10.29 -22.17
C LYS A 79 5.95 -11.53 -22.13
N GLY A 80 4.68 -11.43 -22.56
CA GLY A 80 3.66 -12.47 -22.42
C GLY A 80 2.96 -12.44 -21.06
N ALA A 81 1.76 -13.00 -21.01
CA ALA A 81 1.00 -13.20 -19.78
C ALA A 81 1.74 -14.16 -18.81
N PHE A 82 1.33 -14.20 -17.55
CA PHE A 82 1.88 -15.21 -16.65
C PHE A 82 1.48 -16.63 -17.12
N PRO A 83 2.35 -17.65 -16.95
CA PRO A 83 2.17 -18.96 -17.59
C PRO A 83 0.86 -19.68 -17.31
N LEU A 84 0.28 -19.51 -16.11
CA LEU A 84 -1.00 -20.11 -15.71
C LEU A 84 -2.20 -19.19 -15.97
N PHE A 85 -2.05 -18.17 -16.82
CA PHE A 85 -3.16 -17.25 -17.11
C PHE A 85 -4.27 -17.96 -17.91
N ASP A 86 -5.47 -17.92 -17.37
CA ASP A 86 -6.71 -18.28 -18.02
C ASP A 86 -7.65 -17.08 -17.99
N ALA A 87 -8.01 -16.55 -19.15
CA ALA A 87 -8.75 -15.30 -19.27
C ALA A 87 -10.18 -15.41 -18.68
N GLU A 88 -10.87 -16.54 -18.88
CA GLU A 88 -12.22 -16.73 -18.37
C GLU A 88 -12.22 -16.82 -16.86
N ALA A 89 -11.39 -17.68 -16.30
CA ALA A 89 -11.28 -17.86 -14.86
C ALA A 89 -10.81 -16.57 -14.16
N TYR A 90 -9.82 -15.86 -14.73
CA TYR A 90 -9.29 -14.62 -14.18
C TYR A 90 -10.35 -13.51 -14.13
N LEU A 91 -11.06 -13.29 -15.24
CA LEU A 91 -12.08 -12.24 -15.37
C LEU A 91 -13.39 -12.56 -14.62
N ALA A 92 -13.65 -13.83 -14.28
CA ALA A 92 -14.77 -14.25 -13.46
C ALA A 92 -14.51 -14.08 -11.95
N SER A 93 -13.29 -13.72 -11.53
CA SER A 93 -12.97 -13.51 -10.11
C SER A 93 -13.73 -12.31 -9.54
N GLY A 94 -14.08 -12.37 -8.25
CA GLY A 94 -14.85 -11.31 -7.57
C GLY A 94 -14.18 -9.94 -7.66
N ASN A 95 -12.85 -9.88 -7.58
CA ASN A 95 -12.11 -8.63 -7.75
C ASN A 95 -12.22 -8.08 -9.19
N MET A 96 -12.09 -8.94 -10.19
CA MET A 96 -12.21 -8.50 -11.59
C MET A 96 -13.62 -8.08 -11.98
N MET A 97 -14.66 -8.65 -11.36
CA MET A 97 -16.04 -8.22 -11.61
C MET A 97 -16.33 -6.79 -11.15
N GLN A 98 -15.55 -6.26 -10.20
CA GLN A 98 -15.63 -4.87 -9.73
C GLN A 98 -14.76 -3.89 -10.53
N MET A 99 -13.80 -4.41 -11.30
CA MET A 99 -12.87 -3.59 -12.07
C MET A 99 -13.56 -2.95 -13.28
N ASP A 100 -13.11 -1.76 -13.65
CA ASP A 100 -13.63 -1.00 -14.79
C ASP A 100 -13.52 -1.81 -16.10
N GLU A 101 -14.54 -1.72 -16.97
CA GLU A 101 -14.63 -2.58 -18.16
C GLU A 101 -13.48 -2.38 -19.14
N ASP A 102 -12.93 -1.19 -19.27
CA ASP A 102 -11.79 -0.96 -20.15
C ASP A 102 -10.53 -1.72 -19.70
N VAL A 103 -10.31 -1.85 -18.38
CA VAL A 103 -9.24 -2.69 -17.80
C VAL A 103 -9.51 -4.16 -18.08
N ARG A 104 -10.75 -4.62 -17.86
CA ARG A 104 -11.17 -6.00 -18.12
C ARG A 104 -11.04 -6.35 -19.61
N ALA A 105 -11.44 -5.44 -20.50
CA ALA A 105 -11.29 -5.60 -21.94
C ALA A 105 -9.81 -5.68 -22.36
N ALA A 106 -8.96 -4.85 -21.76
CA ALA A 106 -7.51 -4.89 -22.01
C ALA A 106 -6.89 -6.23 -21.57
N ILE A 107 -7.29 -6.75 -20.40
CA ILE A 107 -6.83 -8.08 -19.91
C ILE A 107 -7.33 -9.19 -20.82
N ARG A 108 -8.59 -9.15 -21.27
CA ARG A 108 -9.17 -10.13 -22.19
C ARG A 108 -8.39 -10.20 -23.50
N THR A 109 -7.99 -9.04 -24.01
CA THR A 109 -7.33 -8.94 -25.32
C THR A 109 -5.84 -9.28 -25.28
N HIS A 110 -5.14 -8.85 -24.21
CA HIS A 110 -3.69 -8.89 -24.15
C HIS A 110 -3.11 -9.80 -23.05
N GLY A 111 -3.98 -10.33 -22.19
CA GLY A 111 -3.55 -11.02 -20.99
C GLY A 111 -3.04 -10.06 -19.91
N ILE A 112 -2.51 -10.63 -18.85
CA ILE A 112 -1.90 -9.89 -17.73
C ILE A 112 -0.61 -10.59 -17.28
N ARG A 113 0.43 -9.81 -16.95
CA ARG A 113 1.76 -10.34 -16.61
C ARG A 113 1.84 -10.96 -15.23
N ASN A 114 1.06 -10.45 -14.27
CA ASN A 114 1.13 -10.81 -12.85
C ASN A 114 -0.24 -11.26 -12.35
N ALA A 115 -0.31 -12.40 -11.68
CA ALA A 115 -1.59 -12.96 -11.19
C ALA A 115 -2.20 -12.12 -10.05
N LEU A 116 -1.36 -11.55 -9.18
CA LEU A 116 -1.75 -10.62 -8.11
C LEU A 116 -0.83 -9.39 -8.18
N LEU A 117 -1.36 -8.21 -7.87
CA LEU A 117 -0.69 -6.92 -8.10
C LEU A 117 -0.59 -6.06 -6.84
N THR A 118 -1.62 -6.04 -5.99
CA THR A 118 -1.71 -5.14 -4.84
C THR A 118 -1.74 -5.92 -3.53
N SER A 119 -1.29 -5.28 -2.47
CA SER A 119 -1.36 -5.83 -1.10
C SER A 119 -1.33 -4.72 -0.07
N ILE A 120 -1.88 -4.98 1.11
CA ILE A 120 -1.67 -4.16 2.29
C ILE A 120 -0.62 -4.86 3.17
N ALA A 121 0.49 -4.17 3.41
CA ALA A 121 1.56 -4.64 4.28
C ALA A 121 1.71 -3.71 5.49
N PRO A 122 2.23 -4.19 6.63
CA PRO A 122 2.44 -3.35 7.83
C PRO A 122 3.41 -2.19 7.62
N THR A 123 4.39 -2.31 6.75
CA THR A 123 5.38 -1.28 6.35
C THR A 123 6.15 -0.60 7.49
N GLY A 124 6.22 -1.19 8.69
CA GLY A 124 6.79 -0.56 9.88
C GLY A 124 8.21 0.00 9.71
N THR A 125 9.14 -0.77 9.12
CA THR A 125 10.51 -0.31 8.83
C THR A 125 10.55 0.66 7.65
N ILE A 126 9.75 0.42 6.62
CA ILE A 126 9.70 1.26 5.41
C ILE A 126 9.14 2.64 5.75
N SER A 127 8.13 2.73 6.61
CA SER A 127 7.54 3.99 7.04
C SER A 127 8.54 4.86 7.83
N LEU A 128 9.35 4.24 8.69
CA LEU A 128 10.42 4.93 9.39
C LEU A 128 11.47 5.51 8.42
N TYR A 129 11.89 4.70 7.45
CA TYR A 129 12.83 5.13 6.42
C TYR A 129 12.26 6.27 5.55
N ALA A 130 10.97 6.26 5.29
CA ALA A 130 10.26 7.29 4.53
C ALA A 130 9.96 8.58 5.33
N GLY A 131 10.64 8.81 6.46
CA GLY A 131 10.50 10.01 7.27
C GLY A 131 9.52 9.87 8.44
N ASN A 132 9.28 8.65 8.89
CA ASN A 132 8.34 8.31 9.95
C ASN A 132 6.89 8.67 9.60
N VAL A 133 6.48 8.33 8.40
CA VAL A 133 5.06 8.38 8.00
C VAL A 133 4.28 7.22 8.63
N SER A 134 2.96 7.32 8.67
CA SER A 134 2.09 6.25 9.18
C SER A 134 2.29 4.93 8.43
N SER A 135 2.17 3.81 9.12
CA SER A 135 2.40 2.47 8.57
C SER A 135 1.22 2.01 7.71
N GLY A 136 1.49 1.60 6.47
CA GLY A 136 0.49 1.05 5.57
C GLY A 136 -0.75 1.93 5.45
N ILE A 137 -1.90 1.36 5.79
CA ILE A 137 -3.19 2.05 5.88
C ILE A 137 -3.61 2.33 7.33
N GLU A 138 -2.71 2.12 8.29
CA GLU A 138 -2.96 2.33 9.70
C GLU A 138 -3.08 3.82 10.05
N PRO A 139 -3.78 4.19 11.13
CA PRO A 139 -3.73 5.55 11.64
C PRO A 139 -2.33 5.87 12.17
N VAL A 140 -2.04 7.14 12.37
CA VAL A 140 -0.83 7.58 13.08
C VAL A 140 -0.77 6.88 14.44
N PHE A 141 0.33 6.22 14.75
CA PHE A 141 0.47 5.47 16.01
C PHE A 141 0.49 6.40 17.21
N ALA A 142 1.37 7.40 17.18
CA ALA A 142 1.50 8.45 18.18
C ALA A 142 2.17 9.67 17.53
N TYR A 143 1.86 10.86 18.02
CA TYR A 143 2.41 12.11 17.48
C TYR A 143 3.90 12.26 17.74
N ALA A 144 4.38 11.78 18.88
CA ALA A 144 5.78 11.64 19.22
C ALA A 144 5.97 10.46 20.18
N TYR A 145 7.10 9.79 20.07
CA TYR A 145 7.49 8.71 20.97
C TYR A 145 9.00 8.55 21.04
N THR A 146 9.49 8.00 22.14
CA THR A 146 10.90 7.70 22.31
C THR A 146 11.21 6.29 21.82
N ARG A 147 12.20 6.16 20.95
CA ARG A 147 12.68 4.87 20.44
C ARG A 147 14.05 4.56 21.04
N LYS A 148 14.23 3.34 21.52
CA LYS A 148 15.52 2.83 21.98
C LYS A 148 16.22 2.12 20.81
N VAL A 149 17.29 2.73 20.30
CA VAL A 149 18.06 2.21 19.17
C VAL A 149 19.30 1.49 19.69
N LEU A 150 19.45 0.20 19.32
CA LEU A 150 20.63 -0.58 19.66
C LEU A 150 21.82 -0.11 18.79
N GLN A 151 22.91 0.28 19.44
CA GLN A 151 24.16 0.70 18.78
C GLN A 151 25.07 -0.50 18.51
N LYS A 152 26.06 -0.32 17.63
CA LYS A 152 27.02 -1.37 17.28
C LYS A 152 27.87 -1.88 18.46
N ASP A 153 28.07 -1.06 19.48
CA ASP A 153 28.77 -1.40 20.71
C ASP A 153 27.91 -2.09 21.76
N GLY A 154 26.61 -2.37 21.45
CA GLY A 154 25.67 -2.96 22.37
C GLY A 154 24.95 -1.99 23.31
N SER A 155 25.30 -0.71 23.29
CA SER A 155 24.60 0.34 24.02
C SER A 155 23.26 0.65 23.36
N ARG A 156 22.40 1.41 24.07
CA ARG A 156 21.10 1.90 23.52
C ARG A 156 21.07 3.41 23.65
N THR A 157 20.77 4.08 22.56
CA THR A 157 20.42 5.50 22.54
C THR A 157 18.92 5.69 22.54
N GLU A 158 18.43 6.73 23.17
CA GLU A 158 17.03 7.14 23.11
C GLU A 158 16.91 8.23 22.03
N GLU A 159 16.04 8.02 21.06
CA GLU A 159 15.76 8.97 19.99
C GLU A 159 14.28 9.34 20.03
N GLU A 160 13.97 10.62 20.02
CA GLU A 160 12.63 11.11 19.85
C GLU A 160 12.25 11.02 18.39
N VAL A 161 11.12 10.38 18.11
CA VAL A 161 10.57 10.21 16.77
C VAL A 161 9.22 10.92 16.72
N VAL A 162 9.11 11.90 15.82
CA VAL A 162 7.89 12.67 15.60
C VAL A 162 7.25 12.21 14.30
N ASP A 163 5.93 12.07 14.30
CA ASP A 163 5.14 11.77 13.13
C ASP A 163 5.33 12.81 12.01
N TYR A 164 5.30 12.35 10.75
CA TYR A 164 5.59 13.18 9.59
C TYR A 164 4.60 14.35 9.45
N ALA A 165 3.30 14.09 9.54
CA ALA A 165 2.28 15.12 9.38
C ALA A 165 2.30 16.12 10.56
N VAL A 166 2.59 15.64 11.77
CA VAL A 166 2.76 16.51 12.95
C VAL A 166 3.96 17.42 12.80
N ARG A 167 5.10 16.89 12.33
CA ARG A 167 6.30 17.69 12.07
C ARG A 167 6.02 18.78 11.02
N LEU A 168 5.41 18.41 9.91
CA LEU A 168 5.05 19.35 8.84
C LEU A 168 4.08 20.42 9.33
N TRP A 169 3.09 20.04 10.14
CA TRP A 169 2.18 21.00 10.77
C TRP A 169 2.93 22.02 11.64
N ARG A 170 3.85 21.54 12.48
CA ARG A 170 4.69 22.38 13.35
C ARG A 170 5.59 23.34 12.56
N GLU A 171 6.15 22.88 11.46
CA GLU A 171 6.97 23.73 10.57
C GLU A 171 6.15 24.87 9.96
N MET A 172 4.87 24.65 9.64
CA MET A 172 4.00 25.66 9.04
C MET A 172 3.30 26.57 10.06
N HIS A 173 2.98 26.08 11.24
CA HIS A 173 2.09 26.74 12.22
C HIS A 173 2.72 26.98 13.59
N GLY A 174 3.99 26.59 13.79
CA GLY A 174 4.70 26.74 15.07
C GLY A 174 4.03 25.95 16.20
N ASP A 175 3.84 26.61 17.34
CA ASP A 175 3.24 26.03 18.54
C ASP A 175 1.71 26.04 18.56
N ALA A 176 1.05 26.36 17.43
CA ALA A 176 -0.40 26.30 17.34
C ALA A 176 -0.92 24.89 17.71
N PRO A 177 -2.07 24.79 18.40
CA PRO A 177 -2.63 23.49 18.75
C PRO A 177 -2.97 22.69 17.48
N LEU A 178 -2.76 21.37 17.52
CA LEU A 178 -3.17 20.49 16.45
C LEU A 178 -4.70 20.56 16.27
N PRO A 179 -5.22 20.64 15.04
CA PRO A 179 -6.66 20.61 14.77
C PRO A 179 -7.32 19.32 15.25
N ASP A 180 -8.63 19.34 15.46
CA ASP A 180 -9.42 18.19 15.95
C ASP A 180 -9.41 16.97 15.02
N TYR A 181 -9.08 17.16 13.74
CA TYR A 181 -8.94 16.05 12.80
C TYR A 181 -7.60 15.30 12.95
N PHE A 182 -6.64 15.80 13.71
CA PHE A 182 -5.47 15.06 14.12
C PHE A 182 -5.88 14.02 15.16
N VAL A 183 -5.96 12.78 14.74
CA VAL A 183 -6.29 11.62 15.57
C VAL A 183 -5.20 10.56 15.42
N ASN A 184 -5.03 9.73 16.43
CA ASN A 184 -4.06 8.65 16.45
C ASN A 184 -4.69 7.33 16.89
N ALA A 185 -3.94 6.24 16.80
CA ALA A 185 -4.41 4.90 17.13
C ALA A 185 -4.94 4.76 18.57
N GLN A 186 -4.48 5.61 19.50
CA GLN A 186 -4.87 5.57 20.92
C GLN A 186 -6.26 6.17 21.16
N THR A 187 -6.69 7.09 20.30
CA THR A 187 -7.91 7.89 20.49
C THR A 187 -9.05 7.47 19.55
N LEU A 188 -8.73 6.67 18.50
CA LEU A 188 -9.72 6.25 17.52
C LEU A 188 -10.64 5.13 18.03
N PRO A 189 -11.96 5.22 17.80
CA PRO A 189 -12.86 4.10 18.01
C PRO A 189 -12.50 2.91 17.10
N PRO A 190 -12.67 1.66 17.56
CA PRO A 190 -12.37 0.47 16.75
C PRO A 190 -13.09 0.43 15.40
N LEU A 191 -14.32 0.97 15.32
CA LEU A 191 -15.10 1.00 14.09
C LEU A 191 -14.46 1.87 13.00
N ASP A 192 -13.74 2.93 13.38
CA ASP A 192 -13.04 3.81 12.44
C ASP A 192 -11.91 3.05 11.73
N HIS A 193 -11.19 2.18 12.43
CA HIS A 193 -10.19 1.27 11.83
C HIS A 193 -10.83 0.32 10.83
N VAL A 194 -11.94 -0.31 11.20
CA VAL A 194 -12.66 -1.25 10.32
C VAL A 194 -13.18 -0.54 9.06
N ARG A 195 -13.69 0.69 9.20
CA ARG A 195 -14.18 1.49 8.06
C ARG A 195 -13.08 1.79 7.05
N MET A 196 -11.91 2.19 7.53
CA MET A 196 -10.77 2.49 6.66
C MET A 196 -10.23 1.23 5.98
N GLN A 197 -10.12 0.13 6.71
CA GLN A 197 -9.72 -1.15 6.14
C GLN A 197 -10.73 -1.63 5.07
N ALA A 198 -12.01 -1.51 5.34
CA ALA A 198 -13.06 -1.88 4.39
C ALA A 198 -13.00 -1.03 3.10
N ALA A 199 -12.69 0.27 3.20
CA ALA A 199 -12.53 1.14 2.05
C ALA A 199 -11.32 0.72 1.18
N ALA A 200 -10.19 0.38 1.80
CA ALA A 200 -9.01 -0.09 1.09
C ALA A 200 -9.20 -1.48 0.48
N GLN A 201 -9.86 -2.40 1.20
CA GLN A 201 -10.05 -3.80 0.80
C GLN A 201 -10.77 -3.97 -0.54
N LYS A 202 -11.59 -3.02 -0.94
CA LYS A 202 -12.32 -3.07 -2.23
C LYS A 202 -11.39 -3.15 -3.44
N TRP A 203 -10.15 -2.70 -3.30
CA TRP A 203 -9.21 -2.52 -4.41
C TRP A 203 -7.89 -3.28 -4.23
N ILE A 204 -7.88 -4.28 -3.34
CA ILE A 204 -6.72 -5.14 -3.05
C ILE A 204 -6.96 -6.58 -3.50
#